data_cd86265f6978b6ee31ba4338b74d239a
#
_entry.id   cd86265f6978b6ee31ba4338b74d239a
#
_cell.length_a   1.000
_cell.length_b   1.000
_cell.length_c   1.000
_cell.angle_alpha   90.00
_cell.angle_beta   90.00
_cell.angle_gamma   90.00
#
_symmetry.space_group_name_H-M   'P 1'
#
loop_
_entity.id
_entity.type
_entity.pdbx_description
1 polymer ?
#
loop_
_entity_poly.entity_id
_entity_poly.type
_entity_poly.pdbx_seq_one_letter_code
_entity_poly.pdbx_strand_id
1 'polypeptide(L)'
;MEEFAACWEGLEDPRTGNAALHDFNEMLVIALCSVLSGGQGAVDMGLYARAKEPFLRGFLKLSNGLPSHDTFSRLFRRLDPEQFRAAFQRFMAKFSGHCQGVVAIDGKVLRRSFDRASSKSALHMVSAWGCEQRLVLAQIATDAKSNEITAVPKLLEMLSLKGTIVTSAFRSRHVNVPKCETVDALNCQRDCSADR
;
A
#
# COMPACT_ATOMS: atom_id res chain seq x y z
N MET A 1 2.90 9.70 -18.42
CA MET A 1 3.90 9.98 -17.34
C MET A 1 3.48 11.14 -16.44
N GLU A 2 2.96 12.23 -16.97
CA GLU A 2 2.55 13.40 -16.17
C GLU A 2 1.49 13.08 -15.11
N GLU A 3 0.45 12.32 -15.47
CA GLU A 3 -0.58 11.89 -14.51
C GLU A 3 -0.03 10.99 -13.39
N PHE A 4 0.96 10.14 -13.72
CA PHE A 4 1.63 9.33 -12.72
C PHE A 4 2.47 10.20 -11.79
N ALA A 5 3.27 11.11 -12.33
CA ALA A 5 4.08 12.03 -11.55
C ALA A 5 3.24 12.89 -10.59
N ALA A 6 2.07 13.37 -11.04
CA ALA A 6 1.15 14.14 -10.20
C ALA A 6 0.64 13.36 -8.96
N CYS A 7 0.56 12.03 -9.02
CA CYS A 7 0.19 11.23 -7.83
C CYS A 7 1.28 11.24 -6.76
N TRP A 8 2.53 11.38 -7.19
CA TRP A 8 3.71 11.35 -6.34
C TRP A 8 4.22 12.73 -5.96
N GLU A 9 3.48 13.76 -6.29
CA GLU A 9 3.79 15.14 -5.87
C GLU A 9 3.90 15.23 -4.34
N GLY A 10 4.95 15.92 -3.84
CA GLY A 10 5.25 16.00 -2.41
C GLY A 10 5.95 14.76 -1.83
N LEU A 11 6.29 13.76 -2.66
CA LEU A 11 7.21 12.70 -2.28
C LEU A 11 8.63 13.12 -2.68
N GLU A 12 9.45 13.43 -1.71
CA GLU A 12 10.82 13.89 -1.95
C GLU A 12 11.77 12.72 -2.28
N ASP A 13 12.66 12.95 -3.25
CA ASP A 13 13.74 12.00 -3.53
C ASP A 13 14.80 12.09 -2.42
N PRO A 14 14.99 11.04 -1.60
CA PRO A 14 15.95 11.07 -0.50
C PRO A 14 17.40 10.91 -0.96
N ARG A 15 17.62 10.74 -2.27
CA ARG A 15 18.96 10.53 -2.83
C ARG A 15 19.59 11.85 -3.22
N THR A 16 20.91 11.92 -3.11
CA THR A 16 21.71 13.11 -3.47
C THR A 16 22.94 12.73 -4.29
N GLY A 17 23.46 13.66 -5.07
CA GLY A 17 24.68 13.47 -5.87
C GLY A 17 24.57 12.28 -6.82
N ASN A 18 25.62 11.48 -6.93
CA ASN A 18 25.68 10.33 -7.83
C ASN A 18 24.62 9.25 -7.53
N ALA A 19 24.04 9.22 -6.34
CA ALA A 19 22.96 8.31 -6.01
C ALA A 19 21.63 8.68 -6.70
N ALA A 20 21.48 9.91 -7.16
CA ALA A 20 20.29 10.44 -7.85
C ALA A 20 20.41 10.45 -9.39
N LEU A 21 21.36 9.71 -9.97
CA LEU A 21 21.54 9.64 -11.44
C LEU A 21 20.30 9.13 -12.18
N HIS A 22 19.64 8.11 -11.66
CA HIS A 22 18.40 7.60 -12.24
C HIS A 22 17.24 8.48 -11.82
N ASP A 23 16.37 8.82 -12.78
CA ASP A 23 15.16 9.60 -12.52
C ASP A 23 14.27 8.93 -11.47
N PHE A 24 13.81 9.72 -10.50
CA PHE A 24 13.04 9.22 -9.36
C PHE A 24 11.69 8.65 -9.77
N ASN A 25 10.96 9.37 -10.64
CA ASN A 25 9.65 8.93 -11.10
C ASN A 25 9.76 7.67 -11.97
N GLU A 26 10.79 7.57 -12.81
CA GLU A 26 11.05 6.37 -13.60
C GLU A 26 11.30 5.15 -12.70
N MET A 27 12.06 5.32 -11.61
CA MET A 27 12.27 4.25 -10.64
C MET A 27 10.99 3.81 -9.95
N LEU A 28 10.11 4.75 -9.56
CA LEU A 28 8.82 4.43 -8.96
C LEU A 28 7.91 3.68 -9.95
N VAL A 29 7.90 4.07 -11.23
CA VAL A 29 7.15 3.38 -12.28
C VAL A 29 7.65 1.95 -12.48
N ILE A 30 8.97 1.75 -12.58
CA ILE A 30 9.56 0.42 -12.72
C ILE A 30 9.20 -0.46 -11.51
N ALA A 31 9.31 0.09 -10.30
CA ALA A 31 8.96 -0.61 -9.09
C ALA A 31 7.48 -1.03 -9.07
N LEU A 32 6.58 -0.11 -9.44
CA LEU A 32 5.14 -0.40 -9.54
C LEU A 32 4.88 -1.51 -10.57
N CYS A 33 5.42 -1.39 -11.78
CA CYS A 33 5.27 -2.41 -12.83
C CYS A 33 5.79 -3.78 -12.38
N SER A 34 6.93 -3.80 -11.67
CA SER A 34 7.49 -5.03 -11.11
C SER A 34 6.54 -5.66 -10.10
N VAL A 35 6.02 -4.88 -9.15
CA VAL A 35 5.08 -5.36 -8.11
C VAL A 35 3.79 -5.88 -8.74
N LEU A 36 3.22 -5.17 -9.70
CA LEU A 36 2.03 -5.61 -10.45
C LEU A 36 2.28 -6.90 -11.25
N SER A 37 3.53 -7.16 -11.61
CA SER A 37 3.95 -8.40 -12.27
C SER A 37 4.36 -9.52 -11.29
N GLY A 38 4.13 -9.34 -9.98
CA GLY A 38 4.43 -10.33 -8.94
C GLY A 38 5.79 -10.19 -8.28
N GLY A 39 6.56 -9.15 -8.59
CA GLY A 39 7.84 -8.86 -7.92
C GLY A 39 7.63 -8.52 -6.43
N GLN A 40 8.52 -9.02 -5.56
CA GLN A 40 8.40 -8.90 -4.11
C GLN A 40 9.47 -8.01 -3.47
N GLY A 41 10.46 -7.57 -4.23
CA GLY A 41 11.54 -6.78 -3.68
C GLY A 41 12.48 -6.15 -4.70
N ALA A 42 13.51 -5.48 -4.19
CA ALA A 42 14.44 -4.72 -5.02
C ALA A 42 15.19 -5.60 -6.07
N VAL A 43 15.45 -6.86 -5.75
CA VAL A 43 16.06 -7.81 -6.70
C VAL A 43 15.14 -8.03 -7.89
N ASP A 44 13.85 -8.27 -7.63
CA ASP A 44 12.85 -8.50 -8.68
C ASP A 44 12.64 -7.24 -9.52
N MET A 45 12.68 -6.03 -8.90
CA MET A 45 12.62 -4.76 -9.62
C MET A 45 13.77 -4.64 -10.62
N GLY A 46 14.99 -4.98 -10.21
CA GLY A 46 16.16 -4.98 -11.09
C GLY A 46 16.09 -6.06 -12.20
N LEU A 47 15.54 -7.24 -11.89
CA LEU A 47 15.32 -8.30 -12.88
C LEU A 47 14.24 -7.90 -13.88
N TYR A 48 13.12 -7.35 -13.38
CA TYR A 48 12.02 -6.85 -14.20
C TYR A 48 12.50 -5.76 -15.17
N ALA A 49 13.27 -4.79 -14.67
CA ALA A 49 13.81 -3.71 -15.49
C ALA A 49 14.62 -4.26 -16.67
N ARG A 50 15.52 -5.23 -16.42
CA ARG A 50 16.29 -5.86 -17.48
C ARG A 50 15.43 -6.67 -18.45
N ALA A 51 14.51 -7.48 -17.93
CA ALA A 51 13.66 -8.34 -18.76
C ALA A 51 12.68 -7.56 -19.63
N LYS A 52 12.27 -6.36 -19.19
CA LYS A 52 11.27 -5.53 -19.85
C LYS A 52 11.83 -4.19 -20.37
N GLU A 53 13.14 -4.07 -20.52
CA GLU A 53 13.79 -2.85 -21.01
C GLU A 53 13.17 -2.28 -22.29
N PRO A 54 12.95 -3.07 -23.37
CA PRO A 54 12.33 -2.53 -24.58
C PRO A 54 10.95 -1.95 -24.35
N PHE A 55 10.14 -2.60 -23.51
CA PHE A 55 8.81 -2.13 -23.11
C PHE A 55 8.89 -0.82 -22.32
N LEU A 56 9.77 -0.77 -21.32
CA LEU A 56 9.98 0.41 -20.47
C LEU A 56 10.46 1.62 -21.26
N ARG A 57 11.37 1.42 -22.22
CA ARG A 57 11.87 2.48 -23.12
C ARG A 57 10.80 3.04 -24.04
N GLY A 58 9.67 2.36 -24.20
CA GLY A 58 8.53 2.88 -24.95
C GLY A 58 7.87 4.12 -24.30
N PHE A 59 8.06 4.32 -22.99
CA PHE A 59 7.46 5.42 -22.24
C PHE A 59 8.35 6.05 -21.15
N LEU A 60 9.51 5.46 -20.86
CA LEU A 60 10.54 6.01 -19.97
C LEU A 60 11.79 6.39 -20.79
N LYS A 61 12.45 7.46 -20.36
CA LYS A 61 13.68 7.92 -21.05
C LYS A 61 14.88 7.04 -20.73
N LEU A 62 14.99 6.60 -19.48
CA LEU A 62 16.11 5.78 -18.96
C LEU A 62 17.47 6.34 -19.37
N SER A 63 17.66 7.65 -19.22
CA SER A 63 18.83 8.40 -19.72
C SER A 63 20.16 7.85 -19.15
N ASN A 64 20.14 7.34 -17.94
CA ASN A 64 21.30 6.75 -17.27
C ASN A 64 21.26 5.20 -17.24
N GLY A 65 20.53 4.60 -18.18
CA GLY A 65 20.34 3.13 -18.25
C GLY A 65 19.37 2.62 -17.17
N LEU A 66 19.47 1.32 -16.89
CA LEU A 66 18.58 0.66 -15.94
C LEU A 66 19.12 0.74 -14.51
N PRO A 67 18.29 1.06 -13.51
CA PRO A 67 18.67 1.00 -12.12
C PRO A 67 19.01 -0.43 -11.68
N SER A 68 20.06 -0.59 -10.88
CA SER A 68 20.39 -1.88 -10.26
C SER A 68 19.48 -2.18 -9.07
N HIS A 69 19.44 -3.44 -8.63
CA HIS A 69 18.73 -3.83 -7.43
C HIS A 69 19.20 -3.07 -6.18
N ASP A 70 20.50 -2.75 -6.10
CA ASP A 70 21.03 -1.94 -4.99
C ASP A 70 20.48 -0.51 -5.02
N THR A 71 20.29 0.05 -6.21
CA THR A 71 19.72 1.39 -6.38
C THR A 71 18.28 1.43 -5.85
N PHE A 72 17.46 0.44 -6.20
CA PHE A 72 16.11 0.28 -5.64
C PHE A 72 16.13 0.08 -4.12
N SER A 73 17.00 -0.82 -3.63
CA SER A 73 17.12 -1.09 -2.20
C SER A 73 17.49 0.17 -1.39
N ARG A 74 18.45 0.98 -1.88
CA ARG A 74 18.85 2.23 -1.23
C ARG A 74 17.74 3.27 -1.27
N LEU A 75 17.01 3.38 -2.37
CA LEU A 75 15.88 4.28 -2.49
C LEU A 75 14.82 3.97 -1.44
N PHE A 76 14.28 2.75 -1.44
CA PHE A 76 13.17 2.37 -0.55
C PHE A 76 13.53 2.33 0.95
N ARG A 77 14.82 2.19 1.29
CA ARG A 77 15.29 2.30 2.67
C ARG A 77 15.33 3.73 3.21
N ARG A 78 15.45 4.71 2.33
CA ARG A 78 15.59 6.14 2.69
C ARG A 78 14.30 6.92 2.48
N LEU A 79 13.38 6.37 1.72
CA LEU A 79 12.12 7.00 1.42
C LEU A 79 11.33 7.26 2.71
N ASP A 80 10.79 8.46 2.84
CA ASP A 80 9.93 8.81 3.97
C ASP A 80 8.61 8.00 3.88
N PRO A 81 8.30 7.16 4.89
CA PRO A 81 7.15 6.27 4.82
C PRO A 81 5.81 7.02 4.85
N GLU A 82 5.74 8.19 5.52
CA GLU A 82 4.51 8.97 5.60
C GLU A 82 4.23 9.69 4.27
N GLN A 83 5.26 10.30 3.67
CA GLN A 83 5.15 10.90 2.35
C GLN A 83 4.79 9.83 1.29
N PHE A 84 5.44 8.67 1.35
CA PHE A 84 5.14 7.57 0.43
C PHE A 84 3.70 7.06 0.60
N ARG A 85 3.23 6.90 1.83
CA ARG A 85 1.86 6.51 2.15
C ARG A 85 0.85 7.50 1.57
N ALA A 86 1.07 8.80 1.79
CA ALA A 86 0.20 9.85 1.28
C ALA A 86 0.15 9.88 -0.25
N ALA A 87 1.31 9.73 -0.92
CA ALA A 87 1.42 9.65 -2.37
C ALA A 87 0.71 8.40 -2.92
N PHE A 88 0.93 7.24 -2.29
CA PHE A 88 0.29 6.00 -2.68
C PHE A 88 -1.23 6.06 -2.53
N GLN A 89 -1.74 6.71 -1.49
CA GLN A 89 -3.18 6.94 -1.31
C GLN A 89 -3.77 7.78 -2.44
N ARG A 90 -3.10 8.88 -2.85
CA ARG A 90 -3.53 9.67 -4.01
C ARG A 90 -3.53 8.86 -5.30
N PHE A 91 -2.51 8.02 -5.49
CA PHE A 91 -2.45 7.09 -6.62
C PHE A 91 -3.63 6.13 -6.60
N MET A 92 -3.89 5.47 -5.47
CA MET A 92 -4.99 4.52 -5.32
C MET A 92 -6.36 5.19 -5.49
N ALA A 93 -6.54 6.43 -5.02
CA ALA A 93 -7.79 7.17 -5.16
C ALA A 93 -8.22 7.37 -6.62
N LYS A 94 -7.27 7.43 -7.57
CA LYS A 94 -7.59 7.48 -9.01
C LYS A 94 -8.21 6.19 -9.53
N PHE A 95 -7.91 5.05 -8.93
CA PHE A 95 -8.43 3.74 -9.33
C PHE A 95 -9.62 3.29 -8.49
N SER A 96 -9.75 3.85 -7.31
CA SER A 96 -10.83 3.52 -6.37
C SER A 96 -12.12 4.28 -6.65
N GLY A 97 -12.36 4.74 -7.90
CA GLY A 97 -13.65 5.35 -8.23
C GLY A 97 -14.72 4.65 -7.41
N HIS A 98 -15.53 5.33 -6.64
CA HIS A 98 -16.53 4.85 -5.67
C HIS A 98 -16.33 3.39 -5.25
N CYS A 99 -15.65 3.16 -4.12
CA CYS A 99 -15.59 1.82 -3.52
C CYS A 99 -17.02 1.30 -3.42
N GLN A 100 -17.35 0.29 -4.20
CA GLN A 100 -18.62 -0.43 -4.13
C GLN A 100 -18.36 -1.83 -3.60
N GLY A 101 -19.37 -2.43 -2.97
CA GLY A 101 -19.29 -3.78 -2.48
C GLY A 101 -18.68 -3.90 -1.08
N VAL A 102 -17.85 -4.91 -0.86
CA VAL A 102 -17.33 -5.26 0.45
C VAL A 102 -15.89 -4.77 0.63
N VAL A 103 -15.63 -4.09 1.75
CA VAL A 103 -14.30 -3.75 2.23
C VAL A 103 -13.97 -4.60 3.46
N ALA A 104 -12.99 -5.48 3.33
CA ALA A 104 -12.53 -6.33 4.41
C ALA A 104 -11.35 -5.67 5.15
N ILE A 105 -11.44 -5.57 6.48
CA ILE A 105 -10.35 -5.06 7.32
C ILE A 105 -9.66 -6.22 8.00
N ASP A 106 -8.34 -6.33 7.81
CA ASP A 106 -7.51 -7.36 8.42
C ASP A 106 -6.24 -6.77 9.02
N GLY A 107 -5.84 -7.30 10.17
CA GLY A 107 -4.60 -6.96 10.85
C GLY A 107 -3.57 -8.05 10.67
N LYS A 108 -2.38 -7.69 10.23
CA LYS A 108 -1.30 -8.64 9.98
C LYS A 108 0.03 -8.19 10.55
N VAL A 109 0.70 -9.10 11.23
CA VAL A 109 2.09 -8.92 11.65
C VAL A 109 3.00 -9.21 10.46
N LEU A 110 3.80 -8.23 10.06
CA LEU A 110 4.76 -8.42 8.98
C LEU A 110 5.93 -9.27 9.47
N ARG A 111 6.06 -10.45 8.90
CA ARG A 111 7.19 -11.34 9.21
C ARG A 111 8.51 -10.67 8.79
N ARG A 112 9.55 -10.84 9.63
CA ARG A 112 10.90 -10.29 9.39
C ARG A 112 10.99 -8.77 9.41
N SER A 113 10.00 -8.06 9.94
CA SER A 113 10.02 -6.62 10.16
C SER A 113 10.62 -6.21 11.50
N PHE A 114 10.97 -7.18 12.35
CA PHE A 114 11.65 -6.95 13.62
C PHE A 114 13.17 -6.81 13.40
N ASP A 115 13.80 -5.97 14.22
CA ASP A 115 15.24 -5.87 14.28
C ASP A 115 15.69 -6.09 15.75
N ARG A 116 16.35 -7.22 15.97
CA ARG A 116 16.84 -7.59 17.30
C ARG A 116 17.95 -6.68 17.78
N ALA A 117 18.77 -6.14 16.87
CA ALA A 117 19.89 -5.29 17.22
C ALA A 117 19.44 -3.91 17.72
N SER A 118 18.33 -3.39 17.18
CA SER A 118 17.75 -2.10 17.56
C SER A 118 16.51 -2.21 18.47
N SER A 119 16.22 -3.41 19.00
CA SER A 119 15.05 -3.69 19.85
C SER A 119 13.71 -3.30 19.21
N LYS A 120 13.63 -3.27 17.86
CA LYS A 120 12.38 -3.00 17.15
C LYS A 120 11.50 -4.24 17.13
N SER A 121 10.27 -4.08 17.60
CA SER A 121 9.23 -5.09 17.51
C SER A 121 8.78 -5.30 16.05
N ALA A 122 8.11 -6.43 15.80
CA ALA A 122 7.54 -6.68 14.48
C ALA A 122 6.45 -5.64 14.16
N LEU A 123 6.45 -5.17 12.92
CA LEU A 123 5.49 -4.19 12.43
C LEU A 123 4.10 -4.86 12.28
N HIS A 124 3.11 -4.29 12.95
CA HIS A 124 1.71 -4.64 12.77
C HIS A 124 1.07 -3.70 11.75
N MET A 125 0.39 -4.25 10.77
CA MET A 125 -0.31 -3.49 9.73
C MET A 125 -1.79 -3.81 9.78
N VAL A 126 -2.63 -2.80 9.78
CA VAL A 126 -4.07 -2.93 9.55
C VAL A 126 -4.35 -2.45 8.13
N SER A 127 -4.97 -3.30 7.33
CA SER A 127 -5.23 -3.07 5.91
C SER A 127 -6.72 -3.11 5.63
N ALA A 128 -7.19 -2.23 4.76
CA ALA A 128 -8.52 -2.27 4.16
C ALA A 128 -8.41 -2.83 2.74
N TRP A 129 -9.05 -3.95 2.49
CA TRP A 129 -9.06 -4.66 1.22
C TRP A 129 -10.40 -4.49 0.51
N GLY A 130 -10.41 -3.91 -0.68
CA GLY A 130 -11.58 -3.87 -1.55
C GLY A 130 -11.76 -5.21 -2.26
N CYS A 131 -12.81 -5.95 -1.89
CA CYS A 131 -13.00 -7.31 -2.38
C CYS A 131 -13.30 -7.34 -3.89
N GLU A 132 -14.07 -6.40 -4.40
CA GLU A 132 -14.39 -6.31 -5.83
C GLU A 132 -13.21 -5.77 -6.64
N GLN A 133 -12.53 -4.74 -6.14
CA GLN A 133 -11.39 -4.14 -6.80
C GLN A 133 -10.13 -5.01 -6.70
N ARG A 134 -10.11 -5.96 -5.78
CA ARG A 134 -8.95 -6.82 -5.44
C ARG A 134 -7.69 -6.01 -5.13
N LEU A 135 -7.87 -4.90 -4.42
CA LEU A 135 -6.80 -3.95 -4.08
C LEU A 135 -6.81 -3.63 -2.59
N VAL A 136 -5.62 -3.35 -2.06
CA VAL A 136 -5.49 -2.72 -0.74
C VAL A 136 -5.79 -1.24 -0.92
N LEU A 137 -6.89 -0.78 -0.34
CA LEU A 137 -7.37 0.60 -0.46
C LEU A 137 -6.64 1.55 0.48
N ALA A 138 -6.32 1.08 1.69
CA ALA A 138 -5.54 1.83 2.67
C ALA A 138 -4.86 0.88 3.67
N GLN A 139 -3.78 1.38 4.30
CA GLN A 139 -3.04 0.65 5.33
C GLN A 139 -2.58 1.62 6.42
N ILE A 140 -2.57 1.14 7.66
CA ILE A 140 -1.99 1.86 8.81
C ILE A 140 -1.08 0.91 9.58
N ALA A 141 0.13 1.39 9.90
CA ALA A 141 1.02 0.72 10.83
C ALA A 141 0.57 0.96 12.27
N THR A 142 0.66 -0.07 13.10
CA THR A 142 0.39 0.02 14.54
C THR A 142 1.55 -0.56 15.33
N ASP A 143 1.84 0.02 16.49
CA ASP A 143 3.00 -0.40 17.32
C ASP A 143 2.77 -1.74 18.02
N ALA A 144 1.52 -2.16 18.22
CA ALA A 144 1.17 -3.40 18.88
C ALA A 144 -0.18 -3.94 18.42
N LYS A 145 -0.39 -5.27 18.56
CA LYS A 145 -1.65 -5.93 18.23
C LYS A 145 -2.85 -5.38 19.01
N SER A 146 -2.65 -4.87 20.22
CA SER A 146 -3.68 -4.23 21.02
C SER A 146 -4.22 -2.93 20.42
N ASN A 147 -3.47 -2.28 19.53
CA ASN A 147 -3.81 -1.02 18.89
C ASN A 147 -4.55 -1.20 17.55
N GLU A 148 -4.79 -2.44 17.11
CA GLU A 148 -5.50 -2.71 15.86
C GLU A 148 -6.92 -2.12 15.88
N ILE A 149 -7.64 -2.26 16.99
CA ILE A 149 -9.00 -1.73 17.17
C ILE A 149 -9.02 -0.19 17.05
N THR A 150 -8.01 0.48 17.58
CA THR A 150 -7.90 1.96 17.52
C THR A 150 -7.46 2.46 16.15
N ALA A 151 -6.83 1.62 15.35
CA ALA A 151 -6.43 1.95 13.98
C ALA A 151 -7.60 1.89 12.99
N VAL A 152 -8.63 1.06 13.25
CA VAL A 152 -9.77 0.88 12.35
C VAL A 152 -10.52 2.18 12.06
N PRO A 153 -10.91 3.01 13.04
CA PRO A 153 -11.57 4.29 12.75
C PRO A 153 -10.72 5.20 11.84
N LYS A 154 -9.43 5.33 12.14
CA LYS A 154 -8.50 6.13 11.34
C LYS A 154 -8.37 5.61 9.92
N LEU A 155 -8.35 4.27 9.75
CA LEU A 155 -8.29 3.63 8.44
C LEU A 155 -9.58 3.92 7.65
N LEU A 156 -10.75 3.89 8.29
CA LEU A 156 -12.03 4.16 7.66
C LEU A 156 -12.18 5.63 7.25
N GLU A 157 -11.66 6.56 8.04
CA GLU A 157 -11.65 8.00 7.71
C GLU A 157 -10.84 8.30 6.43
N MET A 158 -9.88 7.44 6.08
CA MET A 158 -9.06 7.59 4.87
C MET A 158 -9.78 7.11 3.60
N LEU A 159 -10.94 6.50 3.72
CA LEU A 159 -11.67 5.85 2.63
C LEU A 159 -13.01 6.53 2.37
N SER A 160 -13.38 6.66 1.11
CA SER A 160 -14.74 7.07 0.71
C SER A 160 -15.63 5.83 0.68
N LEU A 161 -16.30 5.53 1.80
CA LEU A 161 -17.05 4.28 2.01
C LEU A 161 -18.55 4.39 1.71
N LYS A 162 -18.99 5.44 1.01
CA LYS A 162 -20.42 5.62 0.69
C LYS A 162 -20.93 4.44 -0.15
N GLY A 163 -21.87 3.69 0.39
CA GLY A 163 -22.48 2.53 -0.27
C GLY A 163 -21.64 1.23 -0.18
N THR A 164 -20.67 1.15 0.75
CA THR A 164 -19.87 -0.07 0.96
C THR A 164 -20.27 -0.79 2.24
N ILE A 165 -20.08 -2.11 2.26
CA ILE A 165 -20.19 -2.95 3.46
C ILE A 165 -18.79 -3.15 4.01
N VAL A 166 -18.57 -2.80 5.28
CA VAL A 166 -17.28 -3.01 5.94
C VAL A 166 -17.36 -4.26 6.81
N THR A 167 -16.45 -5.20 6.57
CA THR A 167 -16.27 -6.40 7.41
C THR A 167 -14.92 -6.34 8.11
N SER A 168 -14.85 -6.85 9.34
CA SER A 168 -13.61 -6.89 10.12
C SER A 168 -13.46 -8.24 10.79
N ALA A 169 -12.27 -8.83 10.68
CA ALA A 169 -11.89 -10.05 11.38
C ALA A 169 -11.63 -9.83 12.88
N PHE A 170 -11.63 -8.58 13.34
CA PHE A 170 -11.43 -8.28 14.76
C PHE A 170 -12.69 -8.57 15.56
N ARG A 171 -12.53 -9.34 16.64
CA ARG A 171 -13.57 -9.46 17.69
C ARG A 171 -13.67 -8.11 18.42
N SER A 172 -14.35 -7.14 17.86
CA SER A 172 -14.61 -5.89 18.56
C SER A 172 -15.99 -5.92 19.20
N ARG A 173 -16.02 -5.73 20.52
CA ARG A 173 -17.22 -5.22 21.20
C ARG A 173 -17.26 -3.72 20.88
N HIS A 174 -18.12 -3.31 19.96
CA HIS A 174 -18.43 -1.89 19.63
C HIS A 174 -17.29 -1.12 18.91
N VAL A 175 -17.22 -1.24 17.60
CA VAL A 175 -16.63 -0.18 16.77
C VAL A 175 -17.76 0.80 16.45
N ASN A 176 -17.67 2.02 16.98
CA ASN A 176 -18.49 3.14 16.51
C ASN A 176 -18.00 3.49 15.11
N VAL A 177 -18.58 2.90 14.08
CA VAL A 177 -18.40 3.34 12.72
C VAL A 177 -19.05 4.72 12.63
N PRO A 178 -18.34 5.79 12.17
CA PRO A 178 -18.98 7.08 11.97
C PRO A 178 -20.22 6.84 11.09
N LYS A 179 -21.37 7.39 11.51
CA LYS A 179 -22.64 7.24 10.84
C LYS A 179 -22.50 7.62 9.36
N CYS A 180 -22.23 6.64 8.52
CA CYS A 180 -22.53 6.73 7.11
C CYS A 180 -24.05 6.50 7.01
N GLU A 181 -24.79 7.51 6.64
CA GLU A 181 -26.22 7.39 6.38
C GLU A 181 -26.40 6.35 5.27
N THR A 182 -26.93 5.19 5.63
CA THR A 182 -27.13 3.95 4.84
C THR A 182 -26.02 2.90 5.01
N VAL A 183 -25.90 2.34 6.19
CA VAL A 183 -25.38 0.97 6.36
C VAL A 183 -26.48 0.19 7.08
N ASP A 184 -27.20 -0.65 6.36
CA ASP A 184 -28.06 -1.66 6.97
C ASP A 184 -27.16 -2.66 7.71
N ALA A 185 -26.96 -2.42 9.00
CA ALA A 185 -26.13 -3.22 9.90
C ALA A 185 -26.81 -4.50 10.39
N LEU A 186 -27.64 -5.12 9.58
CA LEU A 186 -28.47 -6.25 9.99
C LEU A 186 -28.33 -7.45 9.06
N ASN A 187 -27.13 -8.00 8.78
CA ASN A 187 -27.07 -9.39 8.31
C ASN A 187 -25.69 -10.08 8.31
N CYS A 188 -24.76 -9.73 9.15
CA CYS A 188 -23.46 -10.43 9.20
C CYS A 188 -23.29 -11.32 10.44
N GLN A 189 -24.34 -12.03 10.89
CA GLN A 189 -24.28 -12.97 12.03
C GLN A 189 -24.65 -14.41 11.69
N ARG A 190 -24.74 -14.81 10.44
CA ARG A 190 -25.27 -16.16 10.16
C ARG A 190 -24.49 -17.01 9.18
N ASP A 191 -23.21 -16.93 8.98
CA ASP A 191 -22.53 -17.91 8.11
C ASP A 191 -21.09 -18.31 8.54
N CYS A 192 -20.74 -18.26 9.82
CA CYS A 192 -19.50 -18.83 10.30
C CYS A 192 -19.68 -20.06 11.22
N SER A 193 -20.73 -20.88 11.00
CA SER A 193 -20.93 -22.13 11.75
C SER A 193 -21.33 -23.30 10.88
N ALA A 194 -20.61 -23.55 9.79
CA ALA A 194 -20.64 -24.83 9.07
C ALA A 194 -19.31 -25.01 8.35
N ASP A 195 -18.34 -25.59 9.01
CA ASP A 195 -17.59 -26.76 8.57
C ASP A 195 -16.50 -27.05 9.61
N ARG A 196 -16.75 -28.15 10.30
CA ARG A 196 -15.73 -28.87 11.09
C ARG A 196 -15.15 -29.97 10.24
#